data_669de3baf2ee9a2ad5a820d8fbf9166b
#
_entry.id   669de3baf2ee9a2ad5a820d8fbf9166b
#
_cell.length_a   1.000
_cell.length_b   1.000
_cell.length_c   1.000
_cell.angle_alpha   90.00
_cell.angle_beta   90.00
_cell.angle_gamma   90.00
#
_symmetry.space_group_name_H-M   'P 1'
#
loop_
_entity.id
_entity.type
_entity.pdbx_description
1 polymer ?
#
loop_
_entity_poly.entity_id
_entity_poly.type
_entity_poly.pdbx_seq_one_letter_code
_entity_poly.pdbx_strand_id
1 'polypeptide(L)'
;MKAKILIILLIFFSNTFFTQEESWVLDDIRITGLQRVSAGSVFSVMPVSIGDIITQSLYKEIAVSIFKTGKFDDVKLGRDGNALLINLEERPTIDEIIIEGNQAIQTDALLDGLRNSGIFVGALYKRAVFETLSVELERQYSSQGKYSAEVDVLAEDLPKNRIKLIVNIDEGSSASLRKINIVGNKVLSDKEILEEFKLKEQSWLSIFGRGTGYSKENLKGDLETLESLYKNRGFLKFAVLSSIVSISKNKKDIFLTITIDEGEIYKVSEVRLAGDLDTGEELLSSLIVIPTKEIY
;
A
#
# COMPACT_ATOMS: atom_id res chain seq x y z
N MET A 1 17.55 -58.62 -66.95
CA MET A 1 17.97 -57.28 -66.51
C MET A 1 17.89 -57.21 -64.97
N LYS A 2 19.04 -57.22 -64.27
CA LYS A 2 19.12 -57.24 -62.81
C LYS A 2 19.42 -55.80 -62.32
N ALA A 3 18.49 -55.14 -61.64
CA ALA A 3 18.68 -53.85 -61.06
C ALA A 3 19.40 -54.06 -59.73
N LYS A 4 20.58 -53.42 -59.57
CA LYS A 4 21.35 -53.39 -58.29
C LYS A 4 20.84 -52.19 -57.52
N ILE A 5 20.23 -52.45 -56.37
CA ILE A 5 19.83 -51.44 -55.40
C ILE A 5 21.09 -51.11 -54.56
N LEU A 6 21.57 -49.84 -54.66
CA LEU A 6 22.68 -49.31 -53.86
C LEU A 6 22.07 -48.67 -52.58
N ILE A 7 22.25 -49.32 -51.43
CA ILE A 7 21.86 -48.79 -50.14
C ILE A 7 22.99 -47.88 -49.64
N ILE A 8 22.76 -46.58 -49.66
CA ILE A 8 23.65 -45.57 -49.03
C ILE A 8 23.27 -45.49 -47.57
N LEU A 9 24.14 -46.02 -46.69
CA LEU A 9 24.04 -45.92 -45.25
C LEU A 9 24.53 -44.51 -44.82
N LEU A 10 23.62 -43.60 -44.57
CA LEU A 10 23.91 -42.25 -44.04
C LEU A 10 24.14 -42.38 -42.53
N ILE A 11 25.45 -42.43 -42.13
CA ILE A 11 25.87 -42.38 -40.73
C ILE A 11 25.73 -40.92 -40.26
N PHE A 12 24.63 -40.60 -39.53
CA PHE A 12 24.50 -39.35 -38.78
C PHE A 12 25.48 -39.42 -37.60
N PHE A 13 26.62 -38.75 -37.75
CA PHE A 13 27.46 -38.40 -36.63
C PHE A 13 26.74 -37.28 -35.87
N SER A 14 26.02 -37.63 -34.79
CA SER A 14 25.55 -36.68 -33.80
C SER A 14 26.77 -36.14 -33.05
N ASN A 15 27.27 -34.99 -33.51
CA ASN A 15 28.22 -34.23 -32.72
C ASN A 15 27.48 -33.69 -31.48
N THR A 16 27.47 -34.42 -30.39
CA THR A 16 27.20 -33.88 -29.07
C THR A 16 28.34 -32.93 -28.77
N PHE A 17 28.07 -31.63 -28.98
CA PHE A 17 28.91 -30.59 -28.41
C PHE A 17 28.77 -30.69 -26.89
N PHE A 18 29.67 -31.44 -26.25
CA PHE A 18 29.94 -31.25 -24.84
C PHE A 18 30.53 -29.85 -24.72
N THR A 19 29.76 -28.89 -24.31
CA THR A 19 30.29 -27.63 -23.76
C THR A 19 31.04 -28.02 -22.52
N GLN A 20 32.36 -28.11 -22.64
CA GLN A 20 33.25 -28.30 -21.51
C GLN A 20 33.09 -27.03 -20.64
N GLU A 21 32.49 -27.15 -19.48
CA GLU A 21 32.46 -26.03 -18.53
C GLU A 21 33.89 -25.66 -18.21
N GLU A 22 34.29 -24.45 -18.56
CA GLU A 22 35.65 -23.97 -18.29
C GLU A 22 35.82 -23.84 -16.79
N SER A 23 36.57 -24.75 -16.19
CA SER A 23 36.89 -24.75 -14.77
C SER A 23 38.34 -24.37 -14.53
N TRP A 24 38.63 -23.67 -13.45
CA TRP A 24 39.98 -23.22 -13.10
C TRP A 24 40.14 -23.13 -11.57
N VAL A 25 41.38 -23.22 -11.10
CA VAL A 25 41.72 -23.16 -9.67
C VAL A 25 41.84 -21.70 -9.23
N LEU A 26 41.19 -21.35 -8.12
CA LEU A 26 41.19 -20.02 -7.55
C LEU A 26 42.47 -19.79 -6.72
N ASP A 27 43.36 -18.91 -7.20
CA ASP A 27 44.61 -18.57 -6.51
C ASP A 27 44.52 -17.23 -5.76
N ASP A 28 43.67 -16.31 -6.21
CA ASP A 28 43.54 -14.96 -5.65
C ASP A 28 42.11 -14.41 -5.79
N ILE A 29 41.73 -13.51 -4.88
CA ILE A 29 40.44 -12.80 -4.94
C ILE A 29 40.70 -11.31 -4.81
N ARG A 30 40.29 -10.54 -5.83
CA ARG A 30 40.46 -9.09 -5.84
C ARG A 30 39.08 -8.42 -5.81
N ILE A 31 38.85 -7.65 -4.75
CA ILE A 31 37.60 -6.93 -4.53
C ILE A 31 37.84 -5.44 -4.77
N THR A 32 36.96 -4.81 -5.58
CA THR A 32 36.97 -3.37 -5.85
C THR A 32 35.60 -2.78 -5.60
N GLY A 33 35.51 -1.44 -5.43
CA GLY A 33 34.25 -0.73 -5.23
C GLY A 33 33.78 -0.64 -3.78
N LEU A 34 34.52 -1.21 -2.81
CA LEU A 34 34.20 -1.08 -1.40
C LEU A 34 34.52 0.34 -0.88
N GLN A 35 33.61 0.92 -0.12
CA GLN A 35 33.77 2.24 0.51
C GLN A 35 33.57 2.19 2.03
N ARG A 36 32.53 1.51 2.50
CA ARG A 36 32.11 1.40 3.90
C ARG A 36 32.05 -0.05 4.38
N VAL A 37 31.74 -0.97 3.48
CA VAL A 37 31.69 -2.40 3.76
C VAL A 37 33.11 -2.96 3.77
N SER A 38 33.47 -3.70 4.81
CA SER A 38 34.80 -4.34 4.87
C SER A 38 34.89 -5.53 3.91
N ALA A 39 36.06 -5.77 3.33
CA ALA A 39 36.30 -6.96 2.51
C ALA A 39 36.01 -8.26 3.28
N GLY A 40 36.28 -8.30 4.59
CA GLY A 40 35.97 -9.44 5.44
C GLY A 40 34.47 -9.78 5.48
N SER A 41 33.59 -8.76 5.42
CA SER A 41 32.13 -8.98 5.33
C SER A 41 31.71 -9.61 4.00
N VAL A 42 32.47 -9.39 2.92
CA VAL A 42 32.21 -10.01 1.62
C VAL A 42 32.73 -11.46 1.66
N PHE A 43 33.96 -11.67 2.12
CA PHE A 43 34.54 -13.02 2.23
C PHE A 43 33.68 -13.95 3.11
N SER A 44 33.10 -13.44 4.19
CA SER A 44 32.33 -14.27 5.13
C SER A 44 31.04 -14.87 4.52
N VAL A 45 30.53 -14.32 3.41
CA VAL A 45 29.34 -14.81 2.72
C VAL A 45 29.63 -15.54 1.42
N MET A 46 30.88 -15.55 0.98
CA MET A 46 31.29 -16.24 -0.25
C MET A 46 31.30 -17.76 -0.05
N PRO A 47 30.74 -18.53 -1.00
CA PRO A 47 30.74 -20.00 -0.93
C PRO A 47 32.06 -20.63 -1.44
N VAL A 48 33.12 -19.83 -1.58
CA VAL A 48 34.43 -20.29 -2.15
C VAL A 48 35.60 -19.76 -1.35
N SER A 49 36.69 -20.51 -1.39
CA SER A 49 37.97 -20.19 -0.77
C SER A 49 39.14 -20.36 -1.77
N ILE A 50 40.27 -19.76 -1.49
CA ILE A 50 41.49 -19.96 -2.30
C ILE A 50 41.83 -21.46 -2.34
N GLY A 51 42.08 -21.96 -3.54
CA GLY A 51 42.33 -23.38 -3.83
C GLY A 51 41.12 -24.12 -4.39
N ASP A 52 39.93 -23.57 -4.34
CA ASP A 52 38.71 -24.18 -4.90
C ASP A 52 38.69 -24.11 -6.44
N ILE A 53 37.97 -25.06 -7.05
CA ILE A 53 37.77 -25.08 -8.49
C ILE A 53 36.55 -24.24 -8.81
N ILE A 54 36.72 -23.18 -9.59
CA ILE A 54 35.65 -22.30 -10.05
C ILE A 54 35.05 -22.84 -11.34
N THR A 55 33.73 -22.98 -11.35
CA THR A 55 32.89 -23.36 -12.50
C THR A 55 31.96 -22.23 -12.88
N GLN A 56 31.36 -22.28 -14.06
CA GLN A 56 30.35 -21.28 -14.51
C GLN A 56 29.16 -21.18 -13.56
N SER A 57 28.71 -22.30 -12.98
CA SER A 57 27.60 -22.31 -12.02
C SER A 57 27.94 -21.56 -10.73
N LEU A 58 29.20 -21.66 -10.29
CA LEU A 58 29.68 -21.07 -9.04
C LEU A 58 29.74 -19.53 -9.09
N TYR A 59 29.96 -18.93 -10.28
CA TYR A 59 29.84 -17.47 -10.44
C TYR A 59 28.49 -16.95 -10.02
N LYS A 60 27.40 -17.64 -10.42
CA LYS A 60 26.04 -17.26 -10.03
C LYS A 60 25.82 -17.37 -8.52
N GLU A 61 26.34 -18.43 -7.89
CA GLU A 61 26.21 -18.62 -6.44
C GLU A 61 26.97 -17.55 -5.66
N ILE A 62 28.19 -17.20 -6.08
CA ILE A 62 28.99 -16.12 -5.50
C ILE A 62 28.24 -14.79 -5.61
N ALA A 63 27.77 -14.44 -6.81
CA ALA A 63 27.03 -13.19 -7.02
C ALA A 63 25.76 -13.12 -6.17
N VAL A 64 24.98 -14.21 -6.11
CA VAL A 64 23.75 -14.29 -5.34
C VAL A 64 24.01 -14.19 -3.83
N SER A 65 25.07 -14.85 -3.31
CA SER A 65 25.40 -14.80 -1.88
C SER A 65 25.81 -13.40 -1.44
N ILE A 66 26.60 -12.70 -2.25
CA ILE A 66 27.00 -11.31 -1.99
C ILE A 66 25.78 -10.39 -2.08
N PHE A 67 24.97 -10.52 -3.14
CA PHE A 67 23.78 -9.69 -3.37
C PHE A 67 22.72 -9.88 -2.28
N LYS A 68 22.54 -11.09 -1.77
CA LYS A 68 21.61 -11.40 -0.66
C LYS A 68 21.92 -10.66 0.64
N THR A 69 23.14 -10.15 0.83
CA THR A 69 23.47 -9.31 1.99
C THR A 69 22.67 -8.02 2.02
N GLY A 70 22.11 -7.61 0.86
CA GLY A 70 21.38 -6.37 0.68
C GLY A 70 22.23 -5.10 0.69
N LYS A 71 23.57 -5.23 0.83
CA LYS A 71 24.50 -4.09 0.97
C LYS A 71 24.95 -3.52 -0.38
N PHE A 72 24.69 -4.21 -1.48
CA PHE A 72 25.18 -3.88 -2.81
C PHE A 72 24.03 -3.68 -3.79
N ASP A 73 24.18 -2.68 -4.67
CA ASP A 73 23.28 -2.43 -5.79
C ASP A 73 23.68 -3.25 -7.02
N ASP A 74 24.98 -3.47 -7.19
CA ASP A 74 25.50 -4.31 -8.27
C ASP A 74 26.69 -5.17 -7.81
N VAL A 75 26.78 -6.36 -8.42
CA VAL A 75 27.85 -7.35 -8.20
C VAL A 75 28.31 -7.87 -9.56
N LYS A 76 29.48 -7.44 -10.00
CA LYS A 76 30.11 -7.90 -11.24
C LYS A 76 31.28 -8.82 -10.92
N LEU A 77 31.24 -10.00 -11.54
CA LEU A 77 32.31 -10.98 -11.41
C LEU A 77 33.08 -11.09 -12.73
N GLY A 78 34.38 -11.22 -12.61
CA GLY A 78 35.29 -11.39 -13.73
C GLY A 78 36.43 -12.34 -13.37
N ARG A 79 37.31 -12.65 -14.34
CA ARG A 79 38.51 -13.48 -14.18
C ARG A 79 39.70 -12.76 -14.76
N ASP A 80 40.82 -12.82 -14.06
CA ASP A 80 42.14 -12.40 -14.54
C ASP A 80 43.17 -13.50 -14.20
N GLY A 81 43.51 -14.33 -15.19
CA GLY A 81 44.32 -15.53 -14.95
C GLY A 81 43.58 -16.48 -13.99
N ASN A 82 44.17 -16.72 -12.81
CA ASN A 82 43.61 -17.51 -11.71
C ASN A 82 43.08 -16.64 -10.57
N ALA A 83 42.85 -15.36 -10.80
CA ALA A 83 42.22 -14.46 -9.84
C ALA A 83 40.75 -14.24 -10.17
N LEU A 84 39.89 -14.31 -9.14
CA LEU A 84 38.50 -13.89 -9.21
C LEU A 84 38.41 -12.36 -8.96
N LEU A 85 37.93 -11.65 -9.95
CA LEU A 85 37.66 -10.22 -9.84
C LEU A 85 36.20 -9.99 -9.39
N ILE A 86 36.03 -9.24 -8.31
CA ILE A 86 34.72 -8.88 -7.77
C ILE A 86 34.63 -7.36 -7.74
N ASN A 87 33.79 -6.79 -8.61
CA ASN A 87 33.51 -5.36 -8.60
C ASN A 87 32.14 -5.13 -8.01
N LEU A 88 32.08 -4.37 -6.91
CA LEU A 88 30.91 -4.14 -6.10
C LEU A 88 30.50 -2.67 -6.14
N GLU A 89 29.21 -2.43 -6.25
CA GLU A 89 28.61 -1.10 -6.07
C GLU A 89 27.84 -1.11 -4.75
N GLU A 90 28.39 -0.44 -3.73
CA GLU A 90 27.75 -0.39 -2.41
C GLU A 90 26.52 0.50 -2.43
N ARG A 91 25.44 0.06 -1.76
CA ARG A 91 24.26 0.91 -1.52
C ARG A 91 24.62 2.08 -0.63
N PRO A 92 24.22 3.30 -1.00
CA PRO A 92 24.36 4.46 -0.13
C PRO A 92 23.59 4.27 1.17
N THR A 93 23.99 5.01 2.20
CA THR A 93 23.27 5.09 3.46
C THR A 93 22.58 6.44 3.56
N ILE A 94 21.36 6.45 4.05
CA ILE A 94 20.62 7.68 4.33
C ILE A 94 21.30 8.39 5.51
N ASP A 95 21.82 9.59 5.28
CA ASP A 95 22.49 10.42 6.28
C ASP A 95 21.54 11.43 6.91
N GLU A 96 20.65 11.98 6.10
CA GLU A 96 19.70 13.00 6.50
C GLU A 96 18.36 12.82 5.76
N ILE A 97 17.25 13.14 6.41
CA ILE A 97 15.91 13.20 5.82
C ILE A 97 15.34 14.58 6.10
N ILE A 98 15.03 15.31 5.05
CA ILE A 98 14.38 16.62 5.09
C ILE A 98 12.97 16.47 4.53
N ILE A 99 11.97 16.97 5.25
CA ILE A 99 10.56 17.02 4.81
C ILE A 99 10.12 18.47 4.84
N GLU A 100 9.63 18.96 3.71
CA GLU A 100 9.22 20.35 3.54
C GLU A 100 7.80 20.43 2.96
N GLY A 101 7.07 21.50 3.32
CA GLY A 101 5.73 21.80 2.77
C GLY A 101 4.58 21.09 3.46
N ASN A 102 4.83 20.18 4.38
CA ASN A 102 3.79 19.47 5.13
C ASN A 102 3.18 20.37 6.21
N GLN A 103 1.86 20.46 6.24
CA GLN A 103 1.06 21.19 7.23
C GLN A 103 -0.06 20.33 7.81
N ALA A 104 -0.75 19.56 6.98
CA ALA A 104 -1.86 18.71 7.39
C ALA A 104 -1.38 17.48 8.18
N ILE A 105 -0.22 16.94 7.82
CA ILE A 105 0.41 15.81 8.53
C ILE A 105 1.68 16.33 9.20
N GLN A 106 1.78 16.11 10.51
CA GLN A 106 2.96 16.51 11.27
C GLN A 106 4.21 15.77 10.81
N THR A 107 5.37 16.45 10.82
CA THR A 107 6.65 15.88 10.37
C THR A 107 7.00 14.59 11.11
N ASP A 108 6.78 14.53 12.42
CA ASP A 108 7.05 13.31 13.21
C ASP A 108 6.23 12.12 12.74
N ALA A 109 4.95 12.32 12.41
CA ALA A 109 4.08 11.26 11.90
C ALA A 109 4.55 10.76 10.51
N LEU A 110 5.04 11.66 9.65
CA LEU A 110 5.64 11.30 8.37
C LEU A 110 6.93 10.50 8.57
N LEU A 111 7.81 10.95 9.48
CA LEU A 111 9.05 10.25 9.80
C LEU A 111 8.80 8.85 10.38
N ASP A 112 7.77 8.70 11.22
CA ASP A 112 7.39 7.39 11.74
C ASP A 112 6.83 6.47 10.63
N GLY A 113 6.04 7.01 9.71
CA GLY A 113 5.58 6.28 8.52
C GLY A 113 6.73 5.82 7.63
N LEU A 114 7.70 6.71 7.38
CA LEU A 114 8.93 6.39 6.65
C LEU A 114 9.72 5.28 7.34
N ARG A 115 9.89 5.38 8.66
CA ARG A 115 10.59 4.37 9.47
C ARG A 115 9.93 3.01 9.38
N ASN A 116 8.62 2.94 9.43
CA ASN A 116 7.86 1.70 9.28
C ASN A 116 8.03 1.07 7.88
N SER A 117 8.33 1.90 6.87
CA SER A 117 8.69 1.47 5.50
C SER A 117 10.18 1.15 5.34
N GLY A 118 10.97 1.21 6.42
CA GLY A 118 12.41 0.95 6.41
C GLY A 118 13.27 2.12 5.94
N ILE A 119 12.71 3.35 5.92
CA ILE A 119 13.39 4.59 5.53
C ILE A 119 13.67 5.41 6.79
N PHE A 120 14.92 5.45 7.23
CA PHE A 120 15.36 6.21 8.40
C PHE A 120 16.86 6.51 8.28
N VAL A 121 17.33 7.49 9.03
CA VAL A 121 18.76 7.86 9.06
C VAL A 121 19.59 6.65 9.51
N GLY A 122 20.57 6.26 8.70
CA GLY A 122 21.39 5.05 8.89
C GLY A 122 20.91 3.83 8.09
N ALA A 123 19.70 3.85 7.52
CA ALA A 123 19.21 2.78 6.65
C ALA A 123 19.92 2.81 5.28
N LEU A 124 20.00 1.66 4.63
CA LEU A 124 20.49 1.55 3.26
C LEU A 124 19.43 2.08 2.27
N TYR A 125 19.88 2.91 1.35
CA TYR A 125 19.05 3.39 0.25
C TYR A 125 18.71 2.26 -0.71
N LYS A 126 17.42 2.00 -0.92
CA LYS A 126 16.90 1.00 -1.87
C LYS A 126 16.04 1.70 -2.90
N ARG A 127 16.57 1.94 -4.09
CA ARG A 127 15.89 2.70 -5.16
C ARG A 127 14.42 2.31 -5.35
N ALA A 128 14.12 1.02 -5.40
CA ALA A 128 12.75 0.52 -5.60
C ALA A 128 11.76 0.96 -4.50
N VAL A 129 12.21 1.16 -3.26
CA VAL A 129 11.38 1.66 -2.17
C VAL A 129 11.10 3.15 -2.36
N PHE A 130 12.07 3.89 -2.84
CA PHE A 130 11.94 5.34 -3.04
C PHE A 130 11.08 5.70 -4.25
N GLU A 131 11.13 4.89 -5.32
CA GLU A 131 10.27 5.07 -6.51
C GLU A 131 8.77 4.97 -6.20
N THR A 132 8.40 4.27 -5.12
CA THR A 132 7.00 4.14 -4.68
C THR A 132 6.61 5.12 -3.57
N LEU A 133 7.58 5.80 -2.97
CA LEU A 133 7.37 6.63 -1.78
C LEU A 133 6.46 7.83 -2.05
N SER A 134 6.66 8.55 -3.15
CA SER A 134 5.81 9.68 -3.53
C SER A 134 4.34 9.27 -3.65
N VAL A 135 4.07 8.17 -4.34
CA VAL A 135 2.71 7.64 -4.52
C VAL A 135 2.08 7.23 -3.18
N GLU A 136 2.87 6.63 -2.29
CA GLU A 136 2.37 6.23 -0.97
C GLU A 136 2.03 7.44 -0.09
N LEU A 137 2.89 8.46 -0.09
CA LEU A 137 2.64 9.71 0.61
C LEU A 137 1.45 10.48 0.02
N GLU A 138 1.34 10.60 -1.30
CA GLU A 138 0.17 11.18 -1.97
C GLU A 138 -1.12 10.46 -1.61
N ARG A 139 -1.08 9.13 -1.51
CA ARG A 139 -2.22 8.33 -1.06
C ARG A 139 -2.60 8.64 0.39
N GLN A 140 -1.61 8.83 1.26
CA GLN A 140 -1.82 9.21 2.66
C GLN A 140 -2.46 10.61 2.75
N TYR A 141 -1.99 11.58 1.98
CA TYR A 141 -2.61 12.91 1.87
C TYR A 141 -4.04 12.84 1.30
N SER A 142 -4.26 12.02 0.28
CA SER A 142 -5.59 11.80 -0.30
C SER A 142 -6.58 11.25 0.72
N SER A 143 -6.15 10.38 1.65
CA SER A 143 -7.00 9.85 2.73
C SER A 143 -7.48 10.95 3.68
N GLN A 144 -6.76 12.05 3.77
CA GLN A 144 -7.11 13.25 4.55
C GLN A 144 -7.83 14.33 3.72
N GLY A 145 -8.29 14.00 2.52
CA GLY A 145 -9.01 14.95 1.66
C GLY A 145 -8.11 15.87 0.82
N LYS A 146 -6.80 15.67 0.85
CA LYS A 146 -5.82 16.42 0.06
C LYS A 146 -5.55 15.71 -1.28
N TYR A 147 -6.55 15.64 -2.15
CA TYR A 147 -6.49 14.87 -3.41
C TYR A 147 -5.57 15.50 -4.47
N SER A 148 -5.25 16.78 -4.32
CA SER A 148 -4.31 17.49 -5.20
C SER A 148 -2.90 17.55 -4.65
N ALA A 149 -2.61 16.84 -3.56
CA ALA A 149 -1.26 16.77 -3.03
C ALA A 149 -0.30 16.16 -4.05
N GLU A 150 0.85 16.77 -4.20
CA GLU A 150 1.97 16.32 -5.02
C GLU A 150 3.19 16.15 -4.11
N VAL A 151 3.87 15.01 -4.23
CA VAL A 151 5.03 14.70 -3.42
C VAL A 151 6.21 14.38 -4.35
N ASP A 152 7.25 15.19 -4.26
CA ASP A 152 8.50 14.97 -4.97
C ASP A 152 9.57 14.48 -4.00
N VAL A 153 10.21 13.37 -4.35
CA VAL A 153 11.22 12.71 -3.52
C VAL A 153 12.56 12.71 -4.25
N LEU A 154 13.51 13.45 -3.71
CA LEU A 154 14.84 13.60 -4.25
C LEU A 154 15.88 12.94 -3.35
N ALA A 155 16.86 12.30 -3.95
CA ALA A 155 18.05 11.80 -3.28
C ALA A 155 19.28 12.56 -3.77
N GLU A 156 19.92 13.30 -2.89
CA GLU A 156 21.17 13.99 -3.17
C GLU A 156 22.35 13.17 -2.68
N ASP A 157 23.34 12.96 -3.56
CA ASP A 157 24.56 12.25 -3.22
C ASP A 157 25.44 13.07 -2.29
N LEU A 158 25.91 12.45 -1.23
CA LEU A 158 26.84 13.00 -0.27
C LEU A 158 28.18 12.24 -0.28
N PRO A 159 29.30 12.87 0.13
CA PRO A 159 30.57 12.17 0.25
C PRO A 159 30.48 10.90 1.11
N LYS A 160 31.35 9.93 0.84
CA LYS A 160 31.46 8.63 1.56
C LYS A 160 30.23 7.73 1.40
N ASN A 161 29.70 7.66 0.18
CA ASN A 161 28.56 6.81 -0.18
C ASN A 161 27.35 6.99 0.76
N ARG A 162 26.94 8.24 0.95
CA ARG A 162 25.78 8.65 1.72
C ARG A 162 24.84 9.44 0.83
N ILE A 163 23.59 9.52 1.22
CA ILE A 163 22.59 10.36 0.57
C ILE A 163 21.83 11.20 1.59
N LYS A 164 21.39 12.36 1.13
CA LYS A 164 20.36 13.16 1.80
C LYS A 164 19.05 12.95 1.04
N LEU A 165 18.00 12.59 1.76
CA LEU A 165 16.66 12.45 1.24
C LEU A 165 15.89 13.74 1.45
N ILE A 166 15.34 14.30 0.39
CA ILE A 166 14.49 15.49 0.44
C ILE A 166 13.10 15.12 -0.05
N VAL A 167 12.10 15.33 0.79
CA VAL A 167 10.69 15.09 0.50
C VAL A 167 9.98 16.43 0.44
N ASN A 168 9.72 16.91 -0.76
CA ASN A 168 8.99 18.16 -1.01
C ASN A 168 7.52 17.86 -1.17
N ILE A 169 6.67 18.47 -0.39
CA ILE A 169 5.24 18.26 -0.37
C ILE A 169 4.51 19.54 -0.73
N ASP A 170 3.78 19.51 -1.82
CA ASP A 170 2.74 20.49 -2.10
C ASP A 170 1.38 19.86 -1.77
N GLU A 171 0.82 20.24 -0.63
CA GLU A 171 -0.47 19.68 -0.19
C GLU A 171 -1.64 20.12 -1.07
N GLY A 172 -1.45 21.13 -1.90
CA GLY A 172 -2.52 21.70 -2.71
C GLY A 172 -3.70 22.20 -1.89
N SER A 173 -4.83 22.36 -2.53
CA SER A 173 -6.10 22.74 -1.88
C SER A 173 -6.85 21.49 -1.40
N SER A 174 -7.47 21.58 -0.22
CA SER A 174 -8.43 20.55 0.20
C SER A 174 -9.62 20.52 -0.75
N ALA A 175 -10.05 19.33 -1.15
CA ALA A 175 -11.22 19.18 -1.97
C ALA A 175 -12.50 19.45 -1.14
N SER A 176 -13.43 20.17 -1.74
CA SER A 176 -14.69 20.58 -1.10
C SER A 176 -15.82 19.65 -1.51
N LEU A 177 -16.63 19.24 -0.55
CA LEU A 177 -17.83 18.45 -0.82
C LEU A 177 -18.91 19.35 -1.47
N ARG A 178 -19.11 19.18 -2.78
CA ARG A 178 -20.03 20.00 -3.57
C ARG A 178 -21.46 19.52 -3.49
N LYS A 179 -21.65 18.19 -3.49
CA LYS A 179 -22.97 17.59 -3.54
C LYS A 179 -23.01 16.25 -2.86
N ILE A 180 -24.06 16.03 -2.08
CA ILE A 180 -24.43 14.72 -1.55
C ILE A 180 -25.76 14.34 -2.19
N ASN A 181 -25.78 13.28 -2.98
CA ASN A 181 -26.99 12.72 -3.56
C ASN A 181 -27.39 11.47 -2.78
N ILE A 182 -28.63 11.39 -2.36
CA ILE A 182 -29.21 10.20 -1.75
C ILE A 182 -30.19 9.60 -2.76
N VAL A 183 -30.06 8.32 -3.05
CA VAL A 183 -30.87 7.62 -4.04
C VAL A 183 -31.57 6.46 -3.37
N GLY A 184 -32.87 6.37 -3.57
CA GLY A 184 -33.74 5.32 -3.00
C GLY A 184 -34.56 5.77 -1.80
N ASN A 185 -34.31 6.96 -1.24
CA ASN A 185 -35.12 7.55 -0.17
C ASN A 185 -36.46 8.01 -0.73
N LYS A 186 -37.53 7.53 -0.11
CA LYS A 186 -38.94 7.86 -0.45
C LYS A 186 -39.69 8.45 0.76
N VAL A 187 -39.31 7.99 1.95
CA VAL A 187 -39.96 8.34 3.20
C VAL A 187 -39.37 9.59 3.83
N LEU A 188 -38.05 9.71 3.79
CA LEU A 188 -37.33 10.89 4.26
C LEU A 188 -36.80 11.69 3.08
N SER A 189 -36.94 13.03 3.18
CA SER A 189 -36.33 13.92 2.18
C SER A 189 -34.80 13.98 2.34
N ASP A 190 -34.09 14.32 1.25
CA ASP A 190 -32.66 14.59 1.30
C ASP A 190 -32.30 15.59 2.40
N LYS A 191 -33.14 16.63 2.55
CA LYS A 191 -32.92 17.68 3.55
C LYS A 191 -32.90 17.12 4.97
N GLU A 192 -33.89 16.31 5.33
CA GLU A 192 -34.01 15.70 6.66
C GLU A 192 -32.81 14.81 6.95
N ILE A 193 -32.37 14.02 5.97
CA ILE A 193 -31.20 13.15 6.12
C ILE A 193 -29.92 13.98 6.28
N LEU A 194 -29.71 14.98 5.43
CA LEU A 194 -28.50 15.79 5.41
C LEU A 194 -28.40 16.75 6.63
N GLU A 195 -29.50 17.05 7.31
CA GLU A 195 -29.47 17.79 8.58
C GLU A 195 -28.73 17.01 9.67
N GLU A 196 -28.86 15.69 9.70
CA GLU A 196 -28.21 14.79 10.68
C GLU A 196 -26.74 14.46 10.35
N PHE A 197 -26.29 14.68 9.12
CA PHE A 197 -24.94 14.36 8.70
C PHE A 197 -23.91 15.36 9.25
N LYS A 198 -22.71 14.87 9.55
CA LYS A 198 -21.53 15.71 9.83
C LYS A 198 -20.95 16.32 8.56
N LEU A 199 -20.98 15.56 7.47
CA LEU A 199 -20.59 16.04 6.15
C LEU A 199 -21.59 17.10 5.68
N LYS A 200 -21.11 18.26 5.27
CA LYS A 200 -21.94 19.34 4.76
C LYS A 200 -21.49 19.74 3.36
N GLU A 201 -22.45 20.01 2.49
CA GLU A 201 -22.17 20.59 1.18
C GLU A 201 -21.58 21.99 1.34
N GLN A 202 -20.59 22.32 0.51
CA GLN A 202 -20.03 23.67 0.50
C GLN A 202 -21.06 24.66 -0.05
N SER A 203 -21.55 25.56 0.83
CA SER A 203 -22.38 26.70 0.44
C SER A 203 -21.48 27.89 0.08
N TRP A 204 -21.97 28.76 -0.80
CA TRP A 204 -21.33 30.04 -1.09
C TRP A 204 -21.18 30.96 0.15
N LEU A 205 -22.00 30.76 1.19
CA LEU A 205 -21.92 31.46 2.47
C LEU A 205 -20.84 30.87 3.41
N SER A 206 -20.33 29.66 3.14
CA SER A 206 -19.33 28.99 3.97
C SER A 206 -17.87 29.34 3.61
N ILE A 207 -17.65 30.36 2.79
CA ILE A 207 -16.31 30.85 2.39
C ILE A 207 -15.44 31.22 3.61
N PHE A 208 -16.06 31.49 4.75
CA PHE A 208 -15.40 31.80 6.01
C PHE A 208 -15.42 30.65 7.05
N GLY A 209 -16.02 29.50 6.73
CA GLY A 209 -16.18 28.36 7.67
C GLY A 209 -15.10 27.30 7.51
N ARG A 210 -14.38 27.03 8.60
CA ARG A 210 -13.53 25.85 8.71
C ARG A 210 -14.41 24.60 8.67
N GLY A 211 -14.15 23.64 7.75
CA GLY A 211 -14.63 22.27 7.96
C GLY A 211 -15.62 21.68 6.96
N THR A 212 -15.62 22.11 5.69
CA THR A 212 -16.40 21.43 4.63
C THR A 212 -15.61 20.38 3.86
N GLY A 213 -14.47 19.95 4.41
CA GLY A 213 -13.64 18.91 3.82
C GLY A 213 -14.30 17.53 3.95
N TYR A 214 -14.27 16.75 2.89
CA TYR A 214 -14.61 15.34 2.95
C TYR A 214 -13.58 14.59 3.81
N SER A 215 -14.06 13.76 4.74
CA SER A 215 -13.23 12.75 5.41
C SER A 215 -13.94 11.40 5.38
N LYS A 216 -13.15 10.35 5.26
CA LYS A 216 -13.66 8.97 5.20
C LYS A 216 -14.31 8.55 6.53
N GLU A 217 -13.77 9.06 7.64
CA GLU A 217 -14.29 8.85 8.99
C GLU A 217 -15.66 9.49 9.17
N ASN A 218 -15.82 10.74 8.70
CA ASN A 218 -17.11 11.43 8.74
C ASN A 218 -18.14 10.70 7.88
N LEU A 219 -17.77 10.26 6.67
CA LEU A 219 -18.66 9.45 5.84
C LEU A 219 -19.12 8.19 6.56
N LYS A 220 -18.20 7.46 7.21
CA LYS A 220 -18.55 6.25 7.95
C LYS A 220 -19.55 6.57 9.08
N GLY A 221 -19.30 7.61 9.86
CA GLY A 221 -20.21 8.05 10.91
C GLY A 221 -21.59 8.50 10.38
N ASP A 222 -21.61 9.17 9.24
CA ASP A 222 -22.87 9.60 8.62
C ASP A 222 -23.69 8.42 8.07
N LEU A 223 -23.02 7.36 7.54
CA LEU A 223 -23.71 6.14 7.14
C LEU A 223 -24.30 5.38 8.34
N GLU A 224 -23.61 5.33 9.47
CA GLU A 224 -24.12 4.76 10.73
C GLU A 224 -25.31 5.59 11.27
N THR A 225 -25.23 6.93 11.17
CA THR A 225 -26.33 7.83 11.52
C THR A 225 -27.55 7.60 10.64
N LEU A 226 -27.35 7.45 9.32
CA LEU A 226 -28.40 7.18 8.35
C LEU A 226 -29.10 5.84 8.65
N GLU A 227 -28.34 4.80 8.96
CA GLU A 227 -28.90 3.50 9.35
C GLU A 227 -29.74 3.62 10.62
N SER A 228 -29.25 4.32 11.63
CA SER A 228 -29.96 4.55 12.89
C SER A 228 -31.23 5.37 12.68
N LEU A 229 -31.17 6.39 11.79
CA LEU A 229 -32.31 7.27 11.46
C LEU A 229 -33.51 6.49 10.90
N TYR A 230 -33.23 5.51 10.02
CA TYR A 230 -34.26 4.65 9.43
C TYR A 230 -34.72 3.55 10.40
N LYS A 231 -33.79 2.88 11.08
CA LYS A 231 -34.14 1.81 12.04
C LYS A 231 -35.02 2.34 13.18
N ASN A 232 -34.73 3.53 13.71
CA ASN A 232 -35.51 4.19 14.75
C ASN A 232 -36.92 4.58 14.29
N ARG A 233 -37.20 4.48 12.98
CA ARG A 233 -38.52 4.71 12.37
C ARG A 233 -39.19 3.42 11.92
N GLY A 234 -38.65 2.26 12.34
CA GLY A 234 -39.23 0.94 12.09
C GLY A 234 -38.77 0.28 10.80
N PHE A 235 -37.84 0.86 10.07
CA PHE A 235 -37.27 0.26 8.86
C PHE A 235 -36.13 -0.74 9.19
N LEU A 236 -36.46 -1.86 9.80
CA LEU A 236 -35.50 -2.81 10.33
C LEU A 236 -34.59 -3.44 9.27
N LYS A 237 -35.06 -3.51 8.02
CA LYS A 237 -34.31 -4.05 6.88
C LYS A 237 -33.63 -2.97 6.05
N PHE A 238 -33.55 -1.73 6.56
CA PHE A 238 -32.81 -0.67 5.90
C PHE A 238 -31.40 -1.12 5.57
N ALA A 239 -30.93 -0.80 4.38
CA ALA A 239 -29.58 -1.11 3.94
C ALA A 239 -28.99 0.01 3.07
N VAL A 240 -27.72 0.33 3.29
CA VAL A 240 -26.93 1.12 2.36
C VAL A 240 -26.36 0.18 1.29
N LEU A 241 -26.83 0.31 0.06
CA LEU A 241 -26.42 -0.53 -1.05
C LEU A 241 -25.04 -0.14 -1.60
N SER A 242 -24.78 1.17 -1.66
CA SER A 242 -23.46 1.68 -2.08
C SER A 242 -23.24 3.11 -1.59
N SER A 243 -21.96 3.47 -1.44
CA SER A 243 -21.52 4.86 -1.27
C SER A 243 -20.38 5.13 -2.25
N ILE A 244 -20.60 6.02 -3.22
CA ILE A 244 -19.65 6.33 -4.29
C ILE A 244 -19.17 7.76 -4.11
N VAL A 245 -17.85 7.92 -4.00
CA VAL A 245 -17.17 9.21 -3.96
C VAL A 245 -16.54 9.47 -5.33
N SER A 246 -16.94 10.54 -5.98
CA SER A 246 -16.38 10.99 -7.25
C SER A 246 -15.66 12.31 -7.07
N ILE A 247 -14.50 12.44 -7.73
CA ILE A 247 -13.68 13.64 -7.66
C ILE A 247 -13.66 14.28 -9.05
N SER A 248 -13.81 15.60 -9.10
CA SER A 248 -13.71 16.39 -10.33
C SER A 248 -12.31 16.27 -10.96
N LYS A 249 -12.19 16.51 -12.27
CA LYS A 249 -10.91 16.45 -13.01
C LYS A 249 -9.83 17.38 -12.41
N ASN A 250 -10.25 18.53 -11.88
CA ASN A 250 -9.37 19.49 -11.22
C ASN A 250 -9.04 19.15 -9.76
N LYS A 251 -9.50 17.98 -9.28
CA LYS A 251 -9.29 17.47 -7.91
C LYS A 251 -9.77 18.40 -6.77
N LYS A 252 -10.60 19.41 -7.07
CA LYS A 252 -11.08 20.42 -6.09
C LYS A 252 -12.48 20.16 -5.57
N ASP A 253 -13.30 19.39 -6.29
CA ASP A 253 -14.69 19.14 -5.98
C ASP A 253 -14.96 17.66 -5.78
N ILE A 254 -15.69 17.34 -4.72
CA ILE A 254 -16.13 15.99 -4.38
C ILE A 254 -17.64 15.90 -4.52
N PHE A 255 -18.10 14.81 -5.08
CA PHE A 255 -19.50 14.43 -5.19
C PHE A 255 -19.68 13.08 -4.51
N LEU A 256 -20.62 13.00 -3.57
CA LEU A 256 -20.95 11.77 -2.86
C LEU A 256 -22.32 11.31 -3.33
N THR A 257 -22.45 10.04 -3.70
CA THR A 257 -23.73 9.40 -3.99
C THR A 257 -23.91 8.20 -3.08
N ILE A 258 -24.98 8.23 -2.28
CA ILE A 258 -25.35 7.16 -1.36
C ILE A 258 -26.63 6.52 -1.90
N THR A 259 -26.57 5.22 -2.22
CA THR A 259 -27.75 4.46 -2.66
C THR A 259 -28.23 3.60 -1.51
N ILE A 260 -29.51 3.71 -1.20
CA ILE A 260 -30.15 3.00 -0.09
C ILE A 260 -31.34 2.17 -0.56
N ASP A 261 -31.67 1.16 0.24
CA ASP A 261 -32.93 0.46 0.24
C ASP A 261 -33.58 0.68 1.61
N GLU A 262 -34.70 1.37 1.63
CA GLU A 262 -35.42 1.67 2.88
C GLU A 262 -36.04 0.42 3.50
N GLY A 263 -36.43 -0.58 2.67
CA GLY A 263 -37.21 -1.73 3.09
C GLY A 263 -38.63 -1.38 3.49
N GLU A 264 -39.23 -2.20 4.31
CA GLU A 264 -40.62 -2.04 4.80
C GLU A 264 -40.63 -1.61 6.27
N ILE A 265 -41.69 -0.92 6.68
CA ILE A 265 -41.92 -0.58 8.09
C ILE A 265 -42.36 -1.84 8.84
N TYR A 266 -41.69 -2.13 9.93
CA TYR A 266 -42.03 -3.19 10.86
C TYR A 266 -42.82 -2.62 12.05
N LYS A 267 -43.81 -3.38 12.49
CA LYS A 267 -44.60 -3.09 13.71
C LYS A 267 -44.51 -4.27 14.65
N VAL A 268 -44.47 -4.01 15.95
CA VAL A 268 -44.57 -5.05 16.95
C VAL A 268 -45.93 -5.69 16.91
N SER A 269 -46.06 -6.93 16.49
CA SER A 269 -47.32 -7.65 16.42
C SER A 269 -47.75 -8.18 17.79
N GLU A 270 -46.80 -8.70 18.56
CA GLU A 270 -47.03 -9.33 19.84
C GLU A 270 -45.75 -9.34 20.66
N VAL A 271 -45.88 -9.24 21.97
CA VAL A 271 -44.82 -9.50 22.95
C VAL A 271 -45.26 -10.68 23.80
N ARG A 272 -44.44 -11.71 23.87
CA ARG A 272 -44.69 -12.92 24.66
C ARG A 272 -43.63 -13.06 25.74
N LEU A 273 -44.09 -13.32 26.96
CA LEU A 273 -43.21 -13.76 28.05
C LEU A 273 -43.02 -15.26 27.89
N ALA A 274 -41.79 -15.75 28.04
CA ALA A 274 -41.43 -17.17 28.02
C ALA A 274 -40.39 -17.46 29.11
N GLY A 275 -40.50 -18.63 29.73
CA GLY A 275 -39.60 -19.10 30.78
C GLY A 275 -40.34 -19.62 32.01
N ASP A 276 -39.60 -20.08 33.03
CA ASP A 276 -40.13 -20.42 34.32
C ASP A 276 -40.28 -19.14 35.14
N LEU A 277 -41.53 -18.64 35.21
CA LEU A 277 -41.82 -17.35 35.80
C LEU A 277 -42.28 -17.53 37.26
N ASP A 278 -41.36 -17.55 38.19
CA ASP A 278 -41.64 -17.59 39.63
C ASP A 278 -42.42 -16.36 40.14
N THR A 279 -42.34 -15.25 39.38
CA THR A 279 -43.07 -14.01 39.65
C THR A 279 -44.30 -14.00 38.76
N GLY A 280 -45.49 -13.66 39.29
CA GLY A 280 -46.75 -13.73 38.56
C GLY A 280 -46.70 -13.03 37.20
N GLU A 281 -47.19 -13.70 36.14
CA GLU A 281 -47.19 -13.27 34.74
C GLU A 281 -47.83 -11.89 34.57
N GLU A 282 -48.85 -11.56 35.40
CA GLU A 282 -49.52 -10.25 35.40
C GLU A 282 -48.57 -9.10 35.77
N LEU A 283 -47.73 -9.33 36.81
CA LEU A 283 -46.74 -8.32 37.22
C LEU A 283 -45.71 -8.06 36.16
N LEU A 284 -45.16 -9.13 35.57
CA LEU A 284 -44.16 -9.04 34.51
C LEU A 284 -44.76 -8.40 33.20
N SER A 285 -46.01 -8.74 32.87
CA SER A 285 -46.71 -8.14 31.75
C SER A 285 -46.93 -6.63 31.93
N SER A 286 -47.15 -6.18 33.18
CA SER A 286 -47.31 -4.75 33.48
C SER A 286 -46.01 -3.95 33.35
N LEU A 287 -44.86 -4.59 33.34
CA LEU A 287 -43.55 -3.97 33.14
C LEU A 287 -43.15 -3.86 31.68
N ILE A 288 -43.93 -4.49 30.78
CA ILE A 288 -43.65 -4.39 29.32
C ILE A 288 -44.10 -3.03 28.84
N VAL A 289 -43.12 -2.17 28.50
CA VAL A 289 -43.35 -0.80 28.00
C VAL A 289 -43.46 -0.76 26.48
N ILE A 290 -43.26 -1.91 25.79
CA ILE A 290 -43.27 -1.97 24.34
C ILE A 290 -44.72 -1.93 23.82
N PRO A 291 -45.15 -0.87 23.13
CA PRO A 291 -46.50 -0.77 22.59
C PRO A 291 -46.68 -1.75 21.43
N THR A 292 -47.73 -2.59 21.50
CA THR A 292 -48.10 -3.47 20.39
C THR A 292 -48.87 -2.67 19.32
N LYS A 293 -48.67 -3.03 18.04
CA LYS A 293 -49.24 -2.39 16.83
C LYS A 293 -48.66 -0.99 16.51
N GLU A 294 -47.72 -0.53 17.29
CA GLU A 294 -46.96 0.68 16.97
C GLU A 294 -45.67 0.33 16.17
N ILE A 295 -45.03 1.36 15.65
CA ILE A 295 -43.75 1.20 14.92
C ILE A 295 -42.70 0.70 15.92
N TYR A 296 -41.96 -0.32 15.50
CA TYR A 296 -40.87 -0.90 16.28
C TYR A 296 -39.75 0.11 16.55
#